data_d2f3bad333dac4bc0fedfcaf4a712497
#
_entry.id   d2f3bad333dac4bc0fedfcaf4a712497
#
_cell.length_a   1.000
_cell.length_b   1.000
_cell.length_c   1.000
_cell.angle_alpha   90.00
_cell.angle_beta   90.00
_cell.angle_gamma   90.00
#
_symmetry.space_group_name_H-M   'P 1'
#
loop_
_entity.id
_entity.type
_entity.pdbx_description
1 polymer ?
#
loop_
_entity_poly.entity_id
_entity_poly.type
_entity_poly.pdbx_seq_one_letter_code
_entity_poly.pdbx_strand_id
1 'polypeptide(L)'
;MPEIRLEHITKRWKNFYAVDDLNLVINDNAFVTLLGPSGCGKTTTLRMIAGLETPTSGRITIGDRVVYDSALGINIPANKRKVGFLFQNYALWPNMTVYENIAFGLSNIKESMPKVDFEARNNARMAEILQNPADVKRVIEECRDKKGKLDEKKAIIKLIDEYTISQYTAKKLFAYHVEEGRDVSGEAAALAKKAADAVAAQGLNEKYEFVKDGKVVEEVRKLTKEEIDLSVRRVSRIVKISMFMDRYPAELSGGQQQRVAIARTLAPEPTVLFMDEPLSNLDAKLRLEMRYELQRLHVETGSTFVYVTHDQMEAMTLATEICLLNNGVLQQYEAPLKVYARPNNLFAADFVGNPSINFVEAKGRQEADGSVALTMLGDLKGCFKSVEGLNVDKWFAGRDAAAAAEAEALKEAAKQKGYVEKGNKDETFKYHISKVNDEDDALQEEPVLTNEDFVLGIRPEFIEIAPDGAIEGEIYGAMPTGMESTIKIRVGEFLLTGVVFGSTLFTIGEKVRFNISGDKVMLFDRKGGKCMSLGSLSF
;
A
#
# COMPACT_ATOMS: atom_id res chain seq x y z
N MET A 1 0.51 17.99 1.65
CA MET A 1 1.06 17.16 0.58
C MET A 1 0.04 17.01 -0.53
N PRO A 2 0.34 16.57 -1.74
CA PRO A 2 -0.61 16.64 -2.84
C PRO A 2 -1.59 15.46 -2.87
N GLU A 3 -2.89 15.75 -2.99
CA GLU A 3 -3.92 14.82 -3.45
C GLU A 3 -3.62 14.37 -4.88
N ILE A 4 -3.95 13.12 -5.24
CA ILE A 4 -3.86 12.63 -6.61
C ILE A 4 -5.28 12.36 -7.11
N ARG A 5 -5.63 12.95 -8.24
CA ARG A 5 -6.94 12.79 -8.86
C ARG A 5 -6.82 12.21 -10.26
N LEU A 6 -7.53 11.13 -10.50
CA LEU A 6 -7.72 10.49 -11.78
C LEU A 6 -9.15 10.70 -12.23
N GLU A 7 -9.33 11.25 -13.43
CA GLU A 7 -10.65 11.55 -13.99
C GLU A 7 -10.75 10.90 -15.36
N HIS A 8 -11.65 9.92 -15.49
CA HIS A 8 -11.93 9.19 -16.73
C HIS A 8 -10.66 8.58 -17.38
N ILE A 9 -9.76 8.05 -16.56
CA ILE A 9 -8.50 7.47 -17.04
C ILE A 9 -8.75 6.15 -17.73
N THR A 10 -8.40 6.10 -19.01
CA THR A 10 -8.43 4.89 -19.82
C THR A 10 -7.06 4.60 -20.41
N LYS A 11 -6.66 3.33 -20.37
CA LYS A 11 -5.50 2.80 -21.08
C LYS A 11 -5.90 1.55 -21.85
N ARG A 12 -5.74 1.61 -23.18
CA ARG A 12 -5.97 0.46 -24.06
C ARG A 12 -4.83 0.23 -25.03
N TRP A 13 -4.64 -1.01 -25.40
CA TRP A 13 -3.79 -1.44 -26.50
C TRP A 13 -4.69 -2.14 -27.53
N LYS A 14 -4.92 -1.46 -28.66
CA LYS A 14 -5.94 -1.87 -29.65
C LYS A 14 -7.31 -1.93 -28.99
N ASN A 15 -7.89 -3.14 -28.86
CA ASN A 15 -9.19 -3.42 -28.24
C ASN A 15 -9.09 -3.98 -26.81
N PHE A 16 -7.88 -4.20 -26.29
CA PHE A 16 -7.68 -4.63 -24.89
C PHE A 16 -7.59 -3.39 -23.99
N TYR A 17 -8.53 -3.27 -23.05
CA TYR A 17 -8.61 -2.21 -22.05
C TYR A 17 -7.92 -2.67 -20.77
N ALA A 18 -6.70 -2.20 -20.55
CA ALA A 18 -5.95 -2.51 -19.33
C ALA A 18 -6.44 -1.69 -18.13
N VAL A 19 -6.92 -0.47 -18.37
CA VAL A 19 -7.61 0.39 -17.41
C VAL A 19 -8.75 1.05 -18.18
N ASP A 20 -9.94 1.03 -17.61
CA ASP A 20 -11.15 1.46 -18.27
C ASP A 20 -11.94 2.41 -17.39
N ASP A 21 -12.03 3.65 -17.83
CA ASP A 21 -12.76 4.75 -17.18
C ASP A 21 -12.53 4.87 -15.66
N LEU A 22 -11.26 4.76 -15.24
CA LEU A 22 -10.91 4.82 -13.82
C LEU A 22 -11.07 6.25 -13.29
N ASN A 23 -11.94 6.39 -12.31
CA ASN A 23 -12.11 7.58 -11.50
C ASN A 23 -11.67 7.29 -10.07
N LEU A 24 -10.65 8.00 -9.56
CA LEU A 24 -10.05 7.75 -8.27
C LEU A 24 -9.47 9.02 -7.66
N VAL A 25 -9.73 9.24 -6.37
CA VAL A 25 -9.13 10.31 -5.59
C VAL A 25 -8.31 9.69 -4.46
N ILE A 26 -7.00 9.88 -4.51
CA ILE A 26 -6.07 9.46 -3.46
C ILE A 26 -5.78 10.68 -2.58
N ASN A 27 -6.21 10.60 -1.34
CA ASN A 27 -6.04 11.69 -0.39
C ASN A 27 -4.56 11.92 -0.04
N ASP A 28 -4.25 13.13 0.39
CA ASP A 28 -2.96 13.47 0.96
C ASP A 28 -2.62 12.58 2.15
N ASN A 29 -1.34 12.21 2.27
CA ASN A 29 -0.83 11.37 3.35
C ASN A 29 -1.55 10.00 3.48
N ALA A 30 -2.18 9.51 2.41
CA ALA A 30 -2.77 8.18 2.38
C ALA A 30 -1.73 7.11 2.02
N PHE A 31 -1.92 5.91 2.56
CA PHE A 31 -1.27 4.69 2.08
C PHE A 31 -2.30 3.91 1.27
N VAL A 32 -2.32 4.09 -0.05
CA VAL A 32 -3.28 3.41 -0.93
C VAL A 32 -2.67 2.18 -1.56
N THR A 33 -3.34 1.05 -1.41
CA THR A 33 -2.93 -0.20 -2.06
C THR A 33 -3.82 -0.50 -3.27
N LEU A 34 -3.21 -0.63 -4.44
CA LEU A 34 -3.85 -1.16 -5.64
C LEU A 34 -3.80 -2.69 -5.57
N LEU A 35 -4.95 -3.33 -5.36
CA LEU A 35 -5.10 -4.76 -5.13
C LEU A 35 -5.94 -5.39 -6.26
N GLY A 36 -5.70 -6.66 -6.56
CA GLY A 36 -6.49 -7.43 -7.54
C GLY A 36 -5.66 -8.52 -8.22
N PRO A 37 -6.25 -9.35 -9.07
CA PRO A 37 -5.58 -10.44 -9.77
C PRO A 37 -4.50 -9.95 -10.74
N SER A 38 -3.66 -10.87 -11.21
CA SER A 38 -2.65 -10.55 -12.22
C SER A 38 -3.30 -10.07 -13.51
N GLY A 39 -2.75 -9.00 -14.11
CA GLY A 39 -3.26 -8.44 -15.36
C GLY A 39 -4.47 -7.49 -15.22
N CYS A 40 -4.99 -7.22 -14.02
CA CYS A 40 -6.15 -6.35 -13.82
C CYS A 40 -5.87 -4.83 -13.91
N GLY A 41 -4.66 -4.41 -14.31
CA GLY A 41 -4.34 -3.00 -14.55
C GLY A 41 -3.61 -2.26 -13.44
N LYS A 42 -3.27 -2.86 -12.28
CA LYS A 42 -2.59 -2.22 -11.14
C LYS A 42 -1.30 -1.50 -11.51
N THR A 43 -0.33 -2.25 -12.02
CA THR A 43 0.99 -1.71 -12.44
C THR A 43 0.83 -0.67 -13.56
N THR A 44 -0.12 -0.88 -14.47
CA THR A 44 -0.41 0.09 -15.54
C THR A 44 -0.92 1.40 -14.96
N THR A 45 -1.86 1.35 -14.01
CA THR A 45 -2.38 2.52 -13.29
C THR A 45 -1.25 3.25 -12.56
N LEU A 46 -0.44 2.51 -11.79
CA LEU A 46 0.70 3.07 -11.07
C LEU A 46 1.66 3.81 -12.01
N ARG A 47 2.02 3.17 -13.15
CA ARG A 47 2.93 3.75 -14.16
C ARG A 47 2.35 4.96 -14.86
N MET A 48 1.03 5.00 -15.09
CA MET A 48 0.38 6.18 -15.66
C MET A 48 0.46 7.38 -14.72
N ILE A 49 0.20 7.20 -13.42
CA ILE A 49 0.30 8.28 -12.43
C ILE A 49 1.76 8.76 -12.33
N ALA A 50 2.73 7.84 -12.34
CA ALA A 50 4.14 8.18 -12.28
C ALA A 50 4.69 8.84 -13.56
N GLY A 51 3.97 8.74 -14.70
CA GLY A 51 4.42 9.26 -16.00
C GLY A 51 5.38 8.33 -16.74
N LEU A 52 5.41 7.05 -16.37
CA LEU A 52 6.17 5.99 -17.04
C LEU A 52 5.37 5.32 -18.16
N GLU A 53 4.05 5.47 -18.13
CA GLU A 53 3.12 5.02 -19.17
C GLU A 53 2.16 6.16 -19.51
N THR A 54 1.77 6.28 -20.78
CA THR A 54 0.85 7.34 -21.21
C THR A 54 -0.57 6.79 -21.28
N PRO A 55 -1.55 7.40 -20.57
CA PRO A 55 -2.96 7.06 -20.73
C PRO A 55 -3.44 7.26 -22.18
N THR A 56 -4.50 6.56 -22.57
CA THR A 56 -5.15 6.78 -23.88
C THR A 56 -6.07 8.00 -23.81
N SER A 57 -6.77 8.19 -22.68
CA SER A 57 -7.65 9.34 -22.43
C SER A 57 -7.76 9.66 -20.95
N GLY A 58 -8.39 10.79 -20.62
CA GLY A 58 -8.64 11.25 -19.26
C GLY A 58 -7.68 12.31 -18.78
N ARG A 59 -7.72 12.59 -17.47
CA ARG A 59 -6.89 13.61 -16.80
C ARG A 59 -6.28 13.05 -15.52
N ILE A 60 -5.01 13.41 -15.24
CA ILE A 60 -4.33 13.14 -13.97
C ILE A 60 -3.83 14.46 -13.38
N THR A 61 -4.21 14.70 -12.12
CA THR A 61 -3.77 15.87 -11.35
C THR A 61 -3.02 15.40 -10.11
N ILE A 62 -1.88 16.03 -9.78
CA ILE A 62 -1.11 15.79 -8.54
C ILE A 62 -1.00 17.14 -7.83
N GLY A 63 -1.66 17.28 -6.69
CA GLY A 63 -1.87 18.56 -6.01
C GLY A 63 -2.61 19.54 -6.93
N ASP A 64 -2.08 20.75 -7.07
CA ASP A 64 -2.67 21.77 -7.94
C ASP A 64 -2.23 21.68 -9.41
N ARG A 65 -1.44 20.63 -9.75
CA ARG A 65 -0.80 20.52 -11.06
C ARG A 65 -1.40 19.41 -11.89
N VAL A 66 -1.97 19.76 -13.06
CA VAL A 66 -2.34 18.79 -14.09
C VAL A 66 -1.05 18.21 -14.71
N VAL A 67 -0.84 16.89 -14.58
CA VAL A 67 0.34 16.18 -15.10
C VAL A 67 0.06 15.42 -16.39
N TYR A 68 -1.21 15.10 -16.64
CA TYR A 68 -1.68 14.53 -17.88
C TYR A 68 -3.10 15.05 -18.18
N ASP A 69 -3.36 15.41 -19.43
CA ASP A 69 -4.70 15.72 -19.93
C ASP A 69 -4.75 15.47 -21.43
N SER A 70 -5.56 14.49 -21.84
CA SER A 70 -5.69 14.11 -23.26
C SER A 70 -6.35 15.18 -24.12
N ALA A 71 -7.28 15.96 -23.57
CA ALA A 71 -8.00 17.00 -24.27
C ALA A 71 -7.13 18.25 -24.51
N LEU A 72 -6.28 18.58 -23.50
CA LEU A 72 -5.38 19.74 -23.58
C LEU A 72 -3.99 19.40 -24.13
N GLY A 73 -3.71 18.13 -24.43
CA GLY A 73 -2.40 17.67 -24.90
C GLY A 73 -1.29 17.78 -23.87
N ILE A 74 -1.62 17.81 -22.58
CA ILE A 74 -0.64 17.88 -21.50
C ILE A 74 -0.12 16.48 -21.18
N ASN A 75 1.20 16.29 -21.21
CA ASN A 75 1.85 15.07 -20.75
C ASN A 75 3.22 15.40 -20.14
N ILE A 76 3.26 15.52 -18.82
CA ILE A 76 4.48 15.82 -18.09
C ILE A 76 5.27 14.54 -17.85
N PRO A 77 6.54 14.45 -18.28
CA PRO A 77 7.36 13.26 -18.11
C PRO A 77 7.66 12.98 -16.62
N ALA A 78 7.93 11.71 -16.28
CA ALA A 78 8.12 11.23 -14.91
C ALA A 78 9.12 12.06 -14.09
N ASN A 79 10.27 12.41 -14.67
CA ASN A 79 11.32 13.19 -13.99
C ASN A 79 10.92 14.61 -13.62
N LYS A 80 9.78 15.11 -14.10
CA LYS A 80 9.23 16.42 -13.77
C LYS A 80 7.98 16.36 -12.90
N ARG A 81 7.54 15.16 -12.50
CA ARG A 81 6.36 14.98 -11.62
C ARG A 81 6.69 15.04 -10.13
N LYS A 82 7.97 15.09 -9.74
CA LYS A 82 8.47 15.10 -8.35
C LYS A 82 7.95 13.92 -7.52
N VAL A 83 7.91 12.75 -8.13
CA VAL A 83 7.47 11.50 -7.52
C VAL A 83 8.61 10.50 -7.41
N GLY A 84 8.57 9.64 -6.40
CA GLY A 84 9.49 8.52 -6.25
C GLY A 84 8.89 7.24 -6.84
N PHE A 85 9.70 6.38 -7.46
CA PHE A 85 9.25 5.10 -7.99
C PHE A 85 10.19 3.96 -7.59
N LEU A 86 9.66 2.99 -6.87
CA LEU A 86 10.35 1.76 -6.48
C LEU A 86 9.88 0.61 -7.38
N PHE A 87 10.82 0.08 -8.17
CA PHE A 87 10.56 -1.04 -9.09
C PHE A 87 10.59 -2.38 -8.37
N GLN A 88 9.88 -3.36 -8.88
CA GLN A 88 9.79 -4.72 -8.35
C GLN A 88 11.16 -5.42 -8.19
N ASN A 89 12.09 -5.18 -9.13
CA ASN A 89 13.45 -5.74 -9.12
C ASN A 89 14.47 -4.82 -8.44
N TYR A 90 14.02 -3.83 -7.67
CA TYR A 90 14.83 -2.80 -7.01
C TYR A 90 15.66 -1.92 -7.95
N ALA A 91 16.01 -2.40 -9.14
CA ALA A 91 16.78 -1.70 -10.18
C ALA A 91 18.05 -0.99 -9.65
N LEU A 92 18.79 -1.64 -8.73
CA LEU A 92 20.06 -1.12 -8.22
C LEU A 92 21.15 -1.22 -9.28
N TRP A 93 22.03 -0.22 -9.33
CA TRP A 93 23.23 -0.27 -10.18
C TRP A 93 24.27 -1.18 -9.54
N PRO A 94 24.62 -2.33 -10.16
CA PRO A 94 25.52 -3.31 -9.55
C PRO A 94 26.96 -2.81 -9.37
N ASN A 95 27.37 -1.85 -10.21
CA ASN A 95 28.73 -1.28 -10.20
C ASN A 95 28.89 -0.06 -9.29
N MET A 96 27.84 0.31 -8.58
CA MET A 96 27.83 1.43 -7.63
C MET A 96 27.68 0.90 -6.21
N THR A 97 28.38 1.53 -5.28
CA THR A 97 28.21 1.28 -3.85
C THR A 97 26.79 1.66 -3.39
N VAL A 98 26.42 1.30 -2.18
CA VAL A 98 25.15 1.72 -1.55
C VAL A 98 25.04 3.24 -1.56
N TYR A 99 26.11 3.93 -1.12
CA TYR A 99 26.17 5.39 -1.12
C TYR A 99 25.92 5.97 -2.52
N GLU A 100 26.62 5.49 -3.53
CA GLU A 100 26.50 5.97 -4.90
C GLU A 100 25.13 5.70 -5.51
N ASN A 101 24.51 4.53 -5.21
CA ASN A 101 23.15 4.23 -5.62
C ASN A 101 22.14 5.25 -5.09
N ILE A 102 22.26 5.64 -3.81
CA ILE A 102 21.36 6.62 -3.20
C ILE A 102 21.65 8.04 -3.72
N ALA A 103 22.92 8.41 -3.84
CA ALA A 103 23.36 9.72 -4.27
C ALA A 103 23.08 10.03 -5.75
N PHE A 104 22.95 8.99 -6.59
CA PHE A 104 22.85 9.14 -8.05
C PHE A 104 21.73 10.08 -8.49
N GLY A 105 20.52 9.90 -7.95
CA GLY A 105 19.37 10.76 -8.28
C GLY A 105 19.59 12.21 -7.86
N LEU A 106 20.18 12.41 -6.68
CA LEU A 106 20.43 13.73 -6.09
C LEU A 106 21.42 14.56 -6.92
N SER A 107 22.43 13.93 -7.50
CA SER A 107 23.46 14.62 -8.31
C SER A 107 22.92 15.27 -9.58
N ASN A 108 21.71 14.87 -10.01
CA ASN A 108 21.05 15.37 -11.22
C ASN A 108 19.94 16.40 -10.93
N ILE A 109 19.60 16.63 -9.67
CA ILE A 109 18.62 17.64 -9.28
C ILE A 109 19.20 19.02 -9.54
N LYS A 110 18.48 19.84 -10.32
CA LYS A 110 18.77 21.25 -10.55
C LYS A 110 17.49 22.05 -10.37
N GLU A 111 17.40 22.75 -9.26
CA GLU A 111 16.20 23.51 -8.87
C GLU A 111 16.60 24.87 -8.29
N SER A 112 15.60 25.77 -8.15
CA SER A 112 15.76 26.98 -7.36
C SER A 112 15.86 26.59 -5.88
N MET A 113 16.96 26.92 -5.26
CA MET A 113 17.28 26.57 -3.88
C MET A 113 17.81 27.80 -3.13
N PRO A 114 17.60 27.87 -1.81
CA PRO A 114 18.22 28.88 -1.00
C PRO A 114 19.75 28.87 -1.16
N LYS A 115 20.33 30.06 -1.27
CA LYS A 115 21.77 30.23 -1.19
C LYS A 115 22.16 30.18 0.28
N VAL A 116 23.01 29.18 0.67
CA VAL A 116 23.38 28.89 2.06
C VAL A 116 24.88 29.06 2.25
N ASP A 117 25.30 29.68 3.36
CA ASP A 117 26.68 29.60 3.82
C ASP A 117 26.90 28.32 4.63
N PHE A 118 27.37 27.27 3.93
CA PHE A 118 27.58 25.94 4.53
C PHE A 118 28.70 25.97 5.60
N GLU A 119 29.70 26.82 5.46
CA GLU A 119 30.80 26.91 6.43
C GLU A 119 30.29 27.49 7.76
N ALA A 120 29.54 28.58 7.71
CA ALA A 120 28.94 29.17 8.88
C ALA A 120 27.97 28.19 9.58
N ARG A 121 27.11 27.52 8.81
CA ARG A 121 26.18 26.52 9.33
C ARG A 121 26.90 25.35 10.01
N ASN A 122 27.96 24.82 9.41
CA ASN A 122 28.72 23.71 9.97
C ASN A 122 29.48 24.11 11.21
N ASN A 123 30.05 25.32 11.23
CA ASN A 123 30.72 25.86 12.42
C ASN A 123 29.72 25.99 13.58
N ALA A 124 28.55 26.53 13.35
CA ALA A 124 27.49 26.62 14.37
C ALA A 124 27.07 25.24 14.89
N ARG A 125 26.84 24.28 13.98
CA ARG A 125 26.44 22.92 14.36
C ARG A 125 27.53 22.19 15.15
N MET A 126 28.79 22.32 14.76
CA MET A 126 29.92 21.78 15.54
C MET A 126 30.04 22.45 16.92
N ALA A 127 29.87 23.76 17.00
CA ALA A 127 29.86 24.47 18.28
C ALA A 127 28.77 23.96 19.22
N GLU A 128 27.55 23.76 18.71
CA GLU A 128 26.44 23.21 19.47
C GLU A 128 26.75 21.80 20.01
N ILE A 129 27.28 20.90 19.18
CA ILE A 129 27.63 19.53 19.56
C ILE A 129 28.73 19.54 20.64
N LEU A 130 29.76 20.39 20.48
CA LEU A 130 30.88 20.51 21.41
C LEU A 130 30.53 21.18 22.76
N GLN A 131 29.32 21.77 22.89
CA GLN A 131 28.79 22.21 24.19
C GLN A 131 28.52 21.05 25.14
N ASN A 132 28.33 19.84 24.60
CA ASN A 132 28.17 18.62 25.41
C ASN A 132 29.25 17.58 25.05
N PRO A 133 30.53 17.83 25.45
CA PRO A 133 31.62 16.94 25.09
C PRO A 133 31.52 15.55 25.74
N ALA A 134 30.78 15.42 26.84
CA ALA A 134 30.57 14.13 27.50
C ALA A 134 29.72 13.19 26.60
N ASP A 135 28.75 13.73 25.87
CA ASP A 135 27.91 12.94 24.94
C ASP A 135 28.73 12.51 23.72
N VAL A 136 29.52 13.42 23.14
CA VAL A 136 30.45 13.09 22.04
C VAL A 136 31.42 11.99 22.45
N LYS A 137 31.97 12.07 23.64
CA LYS A 137 32.87 11.04 24.20
C LYS A 137 32.15 9.70 24.32
N ARG A 138 30.96 9.68 24.89
CA ARG A 138 30.11 8.46 25.00
C ARG A 138 29.92 7.81 23.63
N VAL A 139 29.52 8.57 22.62
CA VAL A 139 29.26 8.07 21.26
C VAL A 139 30.50 7.44 20.64
N ILE A 140 31.69 8.06 20.83
CA ILE A 140 32.96 7.53 20.33
C ILE A 140 33.42 6.30 21.12
N GLU A 141 33.30 6.31 22.44
CA GLU A 141 33.72 5.18 23.32
C GLU A 141 32.92 3.89 23.04
N GLU A 142 31.64 3.99 22.67
CA GLU A 142 30.81 2.84 22.24
C GLU A 142 31.35 2.15 20.96
N CYS A 143 32.31 2.75 20.28
CA CYS A 143 32.94 2.19 19.08
C CYS A 143 34.28 1.47 19.37
N ARG A 144 34.64 1.28 20.64
CA ARG A 144 35.79 0.46 21.02
C ARG A 144 35.46 -1.03 20.95
N ASP A 145 36.40 -1.82 20.48
CA ASP A 145 36.31 -3.28 20.48
C ASP A 145 36.50 -3.85 21.92
N LYS A 146 36.33 -5.17 22.07
CA LYS A 146 36.53 -5.87 23.35
C LYS A 146 37.94 -5.78 23.89
N LYS A 147 38.91 -5.35 23.07
CA LYS A 147 40.32 -5.13 23.45
C LYS A 147 40.61 -3.66 23.73
N GLY A 148 39.61 -2.78 23.72
CA GLY A 148 39.76 -1.34 23.98
C GLY A 148 40.27 -0.53 22.79
N LYS A 149 40.48 -1.15 21.61
CA LYS A 149 40.93 -0.45 20.41
C LYS A 149 39.78 0.29 19.76
N LEU A 150 39.94 1.58 19.49
CA LEU A 150 38.93 2.41 18.83
C LEU A 150 38.89 2.11 17.33
N ASP A 151 37.65 1.86 16.81
CA ASP A 151 37.38 1.77 15.38
C ASP A 151 36.96 3.15 14.88
N GLU A 152 37.90 3.87 14.29
CA GLU A 152 37.73 5.24 13.79
C GLU A 152 36.59 5.34 12.75
N LYS A 153 36.52 4.38 11.79
CA LYS A 153 35.48 4.39 10.77
C LYS A 153 34.11 4.26 11.42
N LYS A 154 33.97 3.33 12.36
CA LYS A 154 32.73 3.12 13.10
C LYS A 154 32.33 4.35 13.93
N ALA A 155 33.32 4.99 14.58
CA ALA A 155 33.09 6.20 15.34
C ALA A 155 32.59 7.36 14.46
N ILE A 156 33.22 7.59 13.31
CA ILE A 156 32.80 8.63 12.37
C ILE A 156 31.36 8.34 11.88
N ILE A 157 31.05 7.10 11.50
CA ILE A 157 29.68 6.73 11.07
C ILE A 157 28.67 6.98 12.20
N LYS A 158 29.03 6.62 13.43
CA LYS A 158 28.15 6.81 14.59
C LYS A 158 27.91 8.29 14.91
N LEU A 159 28.93 9.13 14.79
CA LEU A 159 28.80 10.59 14.91
C LEU A 159 27.88 11.18 13.83
N ILE A 160 27.98 10.68 12.59
CA ILE A 160 27.08 11.06 11.49
C ILE A 160 25.63 10.72 11.84
N ASP A 161 25.40 9.49 12.31
CA ASP A 161 24.05 8.98 12.60
C ASP A 161 23.43 9.68 13.83
N GLU A 162 24.20 9.89 14.89
CA GLU A 162 23.72 10.52 16.13
C GLU A 162 23.39 12.00 15.94
N TYR A 163 24.30 12.74 15.29
CA TYR A 163 24.15 14.21 15.17
C TYR A 163 23.58 14.66 13.84
N THR A 164 23.30 13.74 12.92
CA THR A 164 22.80 14.05 11.57
C THR A 164 23.66 15.11 10.86
N ILE A 165 24.95 14.86 10.78
CA ILE A 165 25.94 15.74 10.16
C ILE A 165 26.59 15.09 8.94
N SER A 166 27.23 15.91 8.08
CA SER A 166 27.97 15.40 6.92
C SER A 166 29.21 14.62 7.34
N GLN A 167 29.70 13.75 6.47
CA GLN A 167 30.97 13.05 6.72
C GLN A 167 32.13 14.00 6.94
N TYR A 168 32.15 15.14 6.23
CA TYR A 168 33.15 16.18 6.40
C TYR A 168 33.13 16.78 7.82
N THR A 169 31.94 17.13 8.29
CA THR A 169 31.72 17.66 9.64
C THR A 169 32.08 16.65 10.72
N ALA A 170 31.68 15.37 10.53
CA ALA A 170 32.01 14.29 11.48
C ALA A 170 33.52 14.03 11.60
N LYS A 171 34.27 14.05 10.48
CA LYS A 171 35.73 13.94 10.50
C LYS A 171 36.39 15.09 11.24
N LYS A 172 35.90 16.33 11.05
CA LYS A 172 36.40 17.50 11.81
C LYS A 172 36.08 17.37 13.30
N LEU A 173 34.86 16.92 13.64
CA LEU A 173 34.44 16.71 15.02
C LEU A 173 35.30 15.63 15.71
N PHE A 174 35.58 14.52 15.02
CA PHE A 174 36.45 13.45 15.51
C PHE A 174 37.89 13.93 15.74
N ALA A 175 38.42 14.80 14.89
CA ALA A 175 39.78 15.36 15.00
C ALA A 175 40.00 16.27 16.22
N TYR A 176 38.94 16.59 16.96
CA TYR A 176 39.11 17.30 18.26
C TYR A 176 39.55 16.39 19.41
N HIS A 177 39.52 15.04 19.21
CA HIS A 177 39.98 14.05 20.20
C HIS A 177 39.29 14.20 21.57
N VAL A 178 37.96 14.42 21.55
CA VAL A 178 37.15 14.60 22.76
C VAL A 178 37.17 13.35 23.64
N GLU A 179 37.34 12.17 23.05
CA GLU A 179 37.45 10.87 23.75
C GLU A 179 38.70 10.78 24.64
N GLU A 180 39.77 11.51 24.33
CA GLU A 180 40.99 11.57 25.12
C GLU A 180 40.85 12.52 26.33
N GLY A 181 39.68 13.15 26.51
CA GLY A 181 39.42 14.07 27.61
C GLY A 181 39.98 15.48 27.39
N ARG A 182 40.23 15.84 26.13
CA ARG A 182 40.69 17.20 25.77
C ARG A 182 39.58 18.21 26.07
N ASP A 183 39.94 19.34 26.67
CA ASP A 183 39.03 20.48 26.81
C ASP A 183 38.84 21.15 25.45
N VAL A 184 37.60 21.17 24.98
CA VAL A 184 37.17 21.72 23.68
C VAL A 184 36.29 22.97 23.82
N SER A 185 36.19 23.51 25.04
CA SER A 185 35.35 24.70 25.31
C SER A 185 35.81 25.94 24.53
N GLY A 186 37.12 26.12 24.40
CA GLY A 186 37.70 27.18 23.61
C GLY A 186 37.44 27.05 22.11
N GLU A 187 37.51 25.82 21.58
CA GLU A 187 37.20 25.50 20.19
C GLU A 187 35.71 25.69 19.90
N ALA A 188 34.83 25.26 20.80
CA ALA A 188 33.40 25.48 20.67
C ALA A 188 33.04 26.96 20.61
N ALA A 189 33.63 27.76 21.51
CA ALA A 189 33.43 29.22 21.52
C ALA A 189 33.99 29.90 20.25
N ALA A 190 35.15 29.46 19.75
CA ALA A 190 35.72 29.99 18.51
C ALA A 190 34.84 29.66 17.27
N LEU A 191 34.29 28.46 17.19
CA LEU A 191 33.37 28.06 16.12
C LEU A 191 32.06 28.84 16.17
N ALA A 192 31.47 29.01 17.37
CA ALA A 192 30.27 29.78 17.56
C ALA A 192 30.50 31.26 17.15
N LYS A 193 31.63 31.84 17.53
CA LYS A 193 32.00 33.20 17.12
C LYS A 193 32.12 33.32 15.60
N LYS A 194 32.81 32.40 14.93
CA LYS A 194 32.95 32.41 13.47
C LYS A 194 31.58 32.35 12.76
N ALA A 195 30.68 31.54 13.27
CA ALA A 195 29.32 31.45 12.72
C ALA A 195 28.56 32.77 12.94
N ALA A 196 28.64 33.36 14.12
CA ALA A 196 27.99 34.65 14.42
C ALA A 196 28.55 35.80 13.58
N ASP A 197 29.88 35.88 13.44
CA ASP A 197 30.56 36.87 12.61
C ASP A 197 30.12 36.77 11.14
N ALA A 198 29.95 35.55 10.60
CA ALA A 198 29.44 35.33 9.25
C ALA A 198 27.98 35.79 9.10
N VAL A 199 27.14 35.52 10.09
CA VAL A 199 25.74 35.99 10.10
C VAL A 199 25.68 37.52 10.06
N ALA A 200 26.48 38.18 10.89
CA ALA A 200 26.55 39.64 10.97
C ALA A 200 27.09 40.27 9.68
N ALA A 201 28.19 39.70 9.12
CA ALA A 201 28.86 40.24 7.95
C ALA A 201 28.08 40.04 6.63
N GLN A 202 27.34 38.94 6.50
CA GLN A 202 26.71 38.55 5.25
C GLN A 202 25.18 38.68 5.26
N GLY A 203 24.57 39.09 6.39
CA GLY A 203 23.10 39.25 6.51
C GLY A 203 22.36 37.93 6.38
N LEU A 204 22.88 36.87 7.03
CA LEU A 204 22.25 35.55 6.99
C LEU A 204 21.10 35.44 8.00
N ASN A 205 20.12 34.60 7.68
CA ASN A 205 19.06 34.24 8.63
C ASN A 205 19.52 33.13 9.61
N GLU A 206 18.62 32.68 10.49
CA GLU A 206 18.86 31.60 11.46
C GLU A 206 19.25 30.25 10.82
N LYS A 207 18.91 30.05 9.54
CA LYS A 207 19.27 28.85 8.76
C LYS A 207 20.56 29.02 7.97
N TYR A 208 21.28 30.14 8.18
CA TYR A 208 22.48 30.51 7.44
C TYR A 208 22.23 30.72 5.94
N GLU A 209 21.01 31.12 5.56
CA GLU A 209 20.62 31.47 4.20
C GLU A 209 20.83 32.98 3.97
N PHE A 210 21.29 33.34 2.77
CA PHE A 210 21.45 34.74 2.38
C PHE A 210 20.08 35.41 2.26
N VAL A 211 19.93 36.55 2.91
CA VAL A 211 18.70 37.35 2.85
C VAL A 211 18.97 38.70 2.18
N LYS A 212 18.15 39.07 1.21
CA LYS A 212 18.16 40.37 0.56
C LYS A 212 16.74 40.94 0.53
N ASP A 213 16.58 42.19 0.96
CA ASP A 213 15.29 42.87 1.00
C ASP A 213 14.21 42.07 1.75
N GLY A 214 14.57 41.40 2.85
CA GLY A 214 13.68 40.58 3.67
C GLY A 214 13.28 39.24 3.06
N LYS A 215 13.81 38.86 1.89
CA LYS A 215 13.52 37.58 1.23
C LYS A 215 14.79 36.74 1.13
N VAL A 216 14.63 35.42 1.27
CA VAL A 216 15.72 34.46 1.05
C VAL A 216 16.16 34.52 -0.43
N VAL A 217 17.46 34.63 -0.64
CA VAL A 217 18.06 34.62 -1.99
C VAL A 217 18.05 33.20 -2.51
N GLU A 218 17.36 32.96 -3.61
CA GLU A 218 17.36 31.67 -4.31
C GLU A 218 18.26 31.71 -5.55
N GLU A 219 18.89 30.59 -5.84
CA GLU A 219 19.68 30.38 -7.05
C GLU A 219 19.37 29.01 -7.69
N VAL A 220 19.30 28.96 -9.01
CA VAL A 220 19.11 27.71 -9.75
C VAL A 220 20.44 26.98 -9.83
N ARG A 221 20.64 26.00 -8.96
CA ARG A 221 21.88 25.24 -8.84
C ARG A 221 21.65 23.74 -8.67
N LYS A 222 22.70 22.97 -8.76
CA LYS A 222 22.73 21.58 -8.31
C LYS A 222 22.96 21.53 -6.80
N LEU A 223 22.58 20.40 -6.19
CA LEU A 223 22.97 20.09 -4.81
C LEU A 223 24.49 20.04 -4.69
N THR A 224 25.02 20.61 -3.62
CA THR A 224 26.44 20.48 -3.26
C THR A 224 26.76 19.07 -2.78
N LYS A 225 28.02 18.69 -2.78
CA LYS A 225 28.46 17.37 -2.25
C LYS A 225 28.04 17.18 -0.79
N GLU A 226 28.01 18.24 0.00
CA GLU A 226 27.59 18.20 1.39
C GLU A 226 26.09 17.98 1.54
N GLU A 227 25.26 18.68 0.75
CA GLU A 227 23.81 18.46 0.75
C GLU A 227 23.46 17.04 0.32
N ILE A 228 24.15 16.50 -0.69
CA ILE A 228 23.99 15.11 -1.11
C ILE A 228 24.36 14.16 0.02
N ASP A 229 25.51 14.35 0.68
CA ASP A 229 25.95 13.50 1.79
C ASP A 229 24.95 13.54 2.97
N LEU A 230 24.48 14.72 3.35
CA LEU A 230 23.45 14.87 4.39
C LEU A 230 22.15 14.16 4.04
N SER A 231 21.67 14.29 2.80
CA SER A 231 20.46 13.60 2.35
C SER A 231 20.64 12.08 2.35
N VAL A 232 21.76 11.57 1.79
CA VAL A 232 22.09 10.14 1.79
C VAL A 232 22.13 9.60 3.22
N ARG A 233 22.82 10.29 4.15
CA ARG A 233 22.94 9.84 5.55
C ARG A 233 21.60 9.85 6.28
N ARG A 234 20.79 10.89 6.07
CA ARG A 234 19.45 10.96 6.65
C ARG A 234 18.59 9.77 6.25
N VAL A 235 18.45 9.50 4.94
CA VAL A 235 17.62 8.39 4.47
C VAL A 235 18.19 7.03 4.85
N SER A 236 19.53 6.88 4.84
CA SER A 236 20.20 5.64 5.26
C SER A 236 19.89 5.28 6.72
N ARG A 237 19.80 6.28 7.59
CA ARG A 237 19.41 6.09 9.00
C ARG A 237 17.95 5.68 9.11
N ILE A 238 17.05 6.35 8.38
CA ILE A 238 15.62 6.04 8.37
C ILE A 238 15.40 4.56 8.02
N VAL A 239 16.07 4.06 6.98
CA VAL A 239 15.93 2.67 6.53
C VAL A 239 16.95 1.70 7.18
N LYS A 240 17.75 2.15 8.14
CA LYS A 240 18.71 1.34 8.93
C LYS A 240 19.81 0.64 8.11
N ILE A 241 20.42 1.34 7.15
CA ILE A 241 21.51 0.80 6.30
C ILE A 241 22.81 1.61 6.36
N SER A 242 22.95 2.54 7.30
CA SER A 242 24.13 3.42 7.41
C SER A 242 25.47 2.67 7.44
N MET A 243 25.49 1.44 7.96
CA MET A 243 26.71 0.63 8.08
C MET A 243 27.18 0.00 6.77
N PHE A 244 26.38 0.08 5.68
CA PHE A 244 26.63 -0.63 4.42
C PHE A 244 27.01 0.30 3.26
N MET A 245 27.30 1.58 3.53
CA MET A 245 27.50 2.61 2.50
C MET A 245 28.59 2.28 1.47
N ASP A 246 29.65 1.61 1.90
CA ASP A 246 30.80 1.25 1.04
C ASP A 246 30.63 -0.11 0.34
N ARG A 247 29.52 -0.84 0.59
CA ARG A 247 29.25 -2.14 -0.02
C ARG A 247 28.58 -1.99 -1.39
N TYR A 248 28.74 -3.04 -2.20
CA TYR A 248 28.03 -3.19 -3.47
C TYR A 248 26.74 -3.99 -3.30
N PRO A 249 25.74 -3.83 -4.18
CA PRO A 249 24.48 -4.57 -4.09
C PRO A 249 24.64 -6.10 -3.98
N ALA A 250 25.61 -6.69 -4.67
CA ALA A 250 25.88 -8.14 -4.61
C ALA A 250 26.34 -8.65 -3.23
N GLU A 251 26.81 -7.75 -2.35
CA GLU A 251 27.26 -8.07 -1.00
C GLU A 251 26.14 -7.93 0.06
N LEU A 252 24.90 -7.64 -0.40
CA LEU A 252 23.76 -7.38 0.45
C LEU A 252 22.71 -8.49 0.33
N SER A 253 22.01 -8.79 1.44
CA SER A 253 20.81 -9.60 1.40
C SER A 253 19.67 -8.91 0.64
N GLY A 254 18.66 -9.67 0.17
CA GLY A 254 17.52 -9.12 -0.56
C GLY A 254 16.82 -7.97 0.19
N GLY A 255 16.59 -8.12 1.50
CA GLY A 255 16.00 -7.04 2.31
C GLY A 255 16.91 -5.82 2.47
N GLN A 256 18.24 -6.00 2.49
CA GLN A 256 19.17 -4.86 2.49
C GLN A 256 19.15 -4.15 1.14
N GLN A 257 19.12 -4.89 0.02
CA GLN A 257 18.98 -4.32 -1.32
C GLN A 257 17.68 -3.51 -1.46
N GLN A 258 16.58 -4.04 -0.94
CA GLN A 258 15.31 -3.33 -0.90
C GLN A 258 15.41 -2.01 -0.12
N ARG A 259 16.00 -2.03 1.07
CA ARG A 259 16.22 -0.81 1.87
C ARG A 259 17.07 0.23 1.13
N VAL A 260 18.09 -0.21 0.38
CA VAL A 260 18.87 0.68 -0.49
C VAL A 260 17.99 1.31 -1.56
N ALA A 261 17.12 0.52 -2.21
CA ALA A 261 16.22 1.01 -3.24
C ALA A 261 15.19 2.02 -2.68
N ILE A 262 14.65 1.74 -1.48
CA ILE A 262 13.76 2.67 -0.76
C ILE A 262 14.53 3.96 -0.43
N ALA A 263 15.75 3.88 0.12
CA ALA A 263 16.56 5.05 0.44
C ALA A 263 16.84 5.90 -0.80
N ARG A 264 17.20 5.28 -1.93
CA ARG A 264 17.42 5.96 -3.21
C ARG A 264 16.18 6.71 -3.68
N THR A 265 15.00 6.12 -3.46
CA THR A 265 13.74 6.71 -3.88
C THR A 265 13.29 7.85 -2.95
N LEU A 266 13.61 7.74 -1.65
CA LEU A 266 13.28 8.75 -0.64
C LEU A 266 14.27 9.93 -0.62
N ALA A 267 15.51 9.73 -1.06
CA ALA A 267 16.56 10.75 -0.96
C ALA A 267 16.19 12.09 -1.63
N PRO A 268 15.49 12.12 -2.79
CA PRO A 268 15.01 13.35 -3.39
C PRO A 268 13.80 13.99 -2.70
N GLU A 269 13.33 13.46 -1.58
CA GLU A 269 12.15 13.93 -0.82
C GLU A 269 10.87 14.01 -1.68
N PRO A 270 10.47 12.89 -2.31
CA PRO A 270 9.27 12.89 -3.12
C PRO A 270 8.03 13.09 -2.25
N THR A 271 7.05 13.84 -2.75
CA THR A 271 5.76 14.00 -2.08
C THR A 271 4.87 12.77 -2.21
N VAL A 272 5.09 11.98 -3.27
CA VAL A 272 4.39 10.73 -3.55
C VAL A 272 5.40 9.63 -3.83
N LEU A 273 5.24 8.47 -3.19
CA LEU A 273 6.06 7.29 -3.39
C LEU A 273 5.23 6.16 -4.02
N PHE A 274 5.62 5.76 -5.21
CA PHE A 274 5.05 4.63 -5.93
C PHE A 274 5.88 3.38 -5.71
N MET A 275 5.24 2.24 -5.41
CA MET A 275 5.89 0.96 -5.16
C MET A 275 5.20 -0.15 -5.95
N ASP A 276 5.94 -0.77 -6.87
CA ASP A 276 5.44 -1.86 -7.74
C ASP A 276 5.91 -3.21 -7.17
N GLU A 277 5.04 -3.90 -6.42
CA GLU A 277 5.28 -5.19 -5.77
C GLU A 277 6.64 -5.30 -5.01
N PRO A 278 6.98 -4.37 -4.12
CA PRO A 278 8.33 -4.31 -3.56
C PRO A 278 8.69 -5.47 -2.65
N LEU A 279 7.72 -6.21 -2.09
CA LEU A 279 7.94 -7.30 -1.14
C LEU A 279 7.90 -8.70 -1.79
N SER A 280 7.56 -8.80 -3.08
CA SER A 280 7.34 -10.08 -3.76
C SER A 280 8.57 -11.01 -3.76
N ASN A 281 9.79 -10.46 -3.77
CA ASN A 281 11.05 -11.20 -3.84
C ASN A 281 11.65 -11.55 -2.46
N LEU A 282 10.90 -11.36 -1.37
CA LEU A 282 11.36 -11.61 -0.01
C LEU A 282 10.76 -12.90 0.57
N ASP A 283 11.51 -13.55 1.46
CA ASP A 283 10.98 -14.65 2.28
C ASP A 283 9.90 -14.13 3.27
N ALA A 284 9.09 -15.05 3.80
CA ALA A 284 7.94 -14.71 4.64
C ALA A 284 8.31 -13.91 5.90
N LYS A 285 9.43 -14.26 6.56
CA LYS A 285 9.87 -13.57 7.78
C LYS A 285 10.31 -12.14 7.47
N LEU A 286 11.14 -11.98 6.45
CA LEU A 286 11.65 -10.68 6.03
C LEU A 286 10.51 -9.79 5.48
N ARG A 287 9.54 -10.38 4.78
CA ARG A 287 8.34 -9.69 4.30
C ARG A 287 7.55 -9.08 5.47
N LEU A 288 7.35 -9.84 6.56
CA LEU A 288 6.67 -9.34 7.75
C LEU A 288 7.43 -8.17 8.40
N GLU A 289 8.75 -8.29 8.56
CA GLU A 289 9.60 -7.21 9.10
C GLU A 289 9.51 -5.94 8.22
N MET A 290 9.54 -6.10 6.91
CA MET A 290 9.47 -4.98 5.97
C MET A 290 8.10 -4.30 5.94
N ARG A 291 6.99 -5.01 6.21
CA ARG A 291 5.68 -4.37 6.37
C ARG A 291 5.70 -3.36 7.53
N TYR A 292 6.21 -3.75 8.69
CA TYR A 292 6.34 -2.82 9.83
C TYR A 292 7.23 -1.61 9.50
N GLU A 293 8.33 -1.84 8.78
CA GLU A 293 9.22 -0.74 8.37
C GLU A 293 8.53 0.21 7.37
N LEU A 294 7.74 -0.30 6.43
CA LEU A 294 6.98 0.54 5.49
C LEU A 294 5.91 1.37 6.19
N GLN A 295 5.18 0.79 7.16
CA GLN A 295 4.22 1.56 7.98
C GLN A 295 4.94 2.68 8.74
N ARG A 296 6.07 2.37 9.38
CA ARG A 296 6.87 3.37 10.10
C ARG A 296 7.36 4.46 9.16
N LEU A 297 7.89 4.10 7.99
CA LEU A 297 8.35 5.05 6.98
C LEU A 297 7.24 5.98 6.50
N HIS A 298 6.04 5.47 6.28
CA HIS A 298 4.88 6.27 5.91
C HIS A 298 4.58 7.33 6.97
N VAL A 299 4.55 6.93 8.24
CA VAL A 299 4.32 7.86 9.37
C VAL A 299 5.45 8.89 9.51
N GLU A 300 6.72 8.46 9.40
CA GLU A 300 7.89 9.33 9.56
C GLU A 300 8.03 10.34 8.41
N THR A 301 7.69 9.94 7.19
CA THR A 301 7.83 10.83 6.01
C THR A 301 6.62 11.71 5.79
N GLY A 302 5.43 11.29 6.23
CA GLY A 302 4.16 11.94 5.93
C GLY A 302 3.82 11.99 4.43
N SER A 303 4.53 11.23 3.58
CA SER A 303 4.31 11.21 2.14
C SER A 303 3.13 10.32 1.76
N THR A 304 2.48 10.59 0.64
CA THR A 304 1.46 9.70 0.07
C THR A 304 2.13 8.49 -0.56
N PHE A 305 1.71 7.28 -0.16
CA PHE A 305 2.22 6.02 -0.70
C PHE A 305 1.17 5.37 -1.59
N VAL A 306 1.56 4.96 -2.79
CA VAL A 306 0.72 4.16 -3.69
C VAL A 306 1.44 2.85 -3.98
N TYR A 307 0.86 1.77 -3.52
CA TYR A 307 1.48 0.46 -3.41
C TYR A 307 0.73 -0.56 -4.26
N VAL A 308 1.42 -1.31 -5.10
CA VAL A 308 0.85 -2.41 -5.87
C VAL A 308 1.19 -3.73 -5.20
N THR A 309 0.22 -4.58 -5.01
CA THR A 309 0.41 -5.97 -4.57
C THR A 309 -0.71 -6.87 -5.09
N HIS A 310 -0.44 -8.16 -5.11
CA HIS A 310 -1.43 -9.23 -5.25
C HIS A 310 -1.67 -9.95 -3.90
N ASP A 311 -0.91 -9.63 -2.86
CA ASP A 311 -1.02 -10.21 -1.52
C ASP A 311 -2.06 -9.42 -0.70
N GLN A 312 -3.16 -10.09 -0.36
CA GLN A 312 -4.24 -9.51 0.43
C GLN A 312 -3.77 -9.09 1.83
N MET A 313 -2.88 -9.87 2.46
CA MET A 313 -2.36 -9.56 3.79
C MET A 313 -1.52 -8.29 3.80
N GLU A 314 -0.79 -8.02 2.72
CA GLU A 314 -0.08 -6.75 2.56
C GLU A 314 -1.07 -5.59 2.47
N ALA A 315 -2.09 -5.72 1.61
CA ALA A 315 -3.11 -4.68 1.45
C ALA A 315 -3.87 -4.42 2.75
N MET A 316 -4.33 -5.47 3.44
CA MET A 316 -5.09 -5.36 4.69
C MET A 316 -4.28 -4.74 5.84
N THR A 317 -2.95 -4.96 5.87
CA THR A 317 -2.10 -4.50 6.98
C THR A 317 -1.46 -3.14 6.72
N LEU A 318 -1.14 -2.79 5.48
CA LEU A 318 -0.42 -1.56 5.14
C LEU A 318 -1.34 -0.40 4.78
N ALA A 319 -2.46 -0.68 4.12
CA ALA A 319 -3.27 0.37 3.51
C ALA A 319 -4.12 1.15 4.50
N THR A 320 -4.24 2.45 4.27
CA THR A 320 -5.35 3.26 4.79
C THR A 320 -6.61 3.06 3.94
N GLU A 321 -6.42 2.85 2.63
CA GLU A 321 -7.48 2.59 1.66
C GLU A 321 -7.02 1.57 0.62
N ILE A 322 -7.89 0.63 0.25
CA ILE A 322 -7.67 -0.38 -0.77
C ILE A 322 -8.45 0.00 -2.04
N CYS A 323 -7.74 0.13 -3.14
CA CYS A 323 -8.30 0.26 -4.48
C CYS A 323 -8.31 -1.14 -5.11
N LEU A 324 -9.45 -1.81 -5.06
CA LEU A 324 -9.63 -3.15 -5.61
C LEU A 324 -10.00 -3.06 -7.09
N LEU A 325 -9.17 -3.64 -7.94
CA LEU A 325 -9.31 -3.62 -9.40
C LEU A 325 -9.56 -5.03 -9.95
N ASN A 326 -10.44 -5.13 -10.95
CA ASN A 326 -10.62 -6.34 -11.75
C ASN A 326 -10.87 -5.95 -13.22
N ASN A 327 -10.21 -6.62 -14.16
CA ASN A 327 -10.33 -6.39 -15.61
C ASN A 327 -10.25 -4.90 -16.03
N GLY A 328 -9.39 -4.12 -15.35
CA GLY A 328 -9.22 -2.69 -15.62
C GLY A 328 -10.26 -1.78 -14.98
N VAL A 329 -11.23 -2.33 -14.28
CA VAL A 329 -12.35 -1.60 -13.67
C VAL A 329 -12.22 -1.57 -12.15
N LEU A 330 -12.54 -0.42 -11.55
CA LEU A 330 -12.59 -0.26 -10.10
C LEU A 330 -13.80 -1.01 -9.52
N GLN A 331 -13.54 -1.97 -8.64
CA GLN A 331 -14.57 -2.74 -7.96
C GLN A 331 -14.99 -2.11 -6.63
N GLN A 332 -14.00 -1.66 -5.86
CA GLN A 332 -14.23 -1.00 -4.57
C GLN A 332 -13.02 -0.14 -4.17
N TYR A 333 -13.28 1.00 -3.54
CA TYR A 333 -12.27 1.88 -2.96
C TYR A 333 -12.71 2.31 -1.56
N GLU A 334 -12.12 1.70 -0.54
CA GLU A 334 -12.51 1.88 0.86
C GLU A 334 -11.40 1.44 1.82
N ALA A 335 -11.55 1.78 3.10
CA ALA A 335 -10.68 1.27 4.17
C ALA A 335 -10.69 -0.28 4.22
N PRO A 336 -9.55 -0.95 4.56
CA PRO A 336 -9.42 -2.40 4.51
C PRO A 336 -10.54 -3.18 5.20
N LEU A 337 -10.86 -2.81 6.45
CA LEU A 337 -11.92 -3.49 7.21
C LEU A 337 -13.31 -3.31 6.60
N LYS A 338 -13.56 -2.21 5.87
CA LYS A 338 -14.83 -2.02 5.17
C LYS A 338 -14.90 -2.88 3.91
N VAL A 339 -13.79 -2.99 3.15
CA VAL A 339 -13.74 -3.91 1.98
C VAL A 339 -14.02 -5.34 2.41
N TYR A 340 -13.46 -5.77 3.55
CA TYR A 340 -13.68 -7.11 4.09
C TYR A 340 -15.12 -7.32 4.60
N ALA A 341 -15.63 -6.39 5.41
CA ALA A 341 -16.91 -6.54 6.10
C ALA A 341 -18.12 -6.24 5.19
N ARG A 342 -17.95 -5.36 4.19
CA ARG A 342 -19.02 -4.91 3.30
C ARG A 342 -18.51 -4.80 1.85
N PRO A 343 -18.23 -5.92 1.21
CA PRO A 343 -17.84 -5.93 -0.21
C PRO A 343 -18.99 -5.47 -1.11
N ASN A 344 -18.66 -4.71 -2.15
CA ASN A 344 -19.68 -4.18 -3.08
C ASN A 344 -20.30 -5.27 -3.98
N ASN A 345 -19.55 -6.35 -4.21
CA ASN A 345 -19.98 -7.42 -5.13
C ASN A 345 -19.31 -8.77 -4.76
N LEU A 346 -19.74 -9.83 -5.46
CA LEU A 346 -19.23 -11.19 -5.27
C LEU A 346 -17.71 -11.27 -5.48
N PHE A 347 -17.16 -10.56 -6.47
CA PHE A 347 -15.71 -10.54 -6.69
C PHE A 347 -14.96 -9.96 -5.49
N ALA A 348 -15.39 -8.82 -4.96
CA ALA A 348 -14.75 -8.22 -3.80
C ALA A 348 -14.84 -9.11 -2.55
N ALA A 349 -15.98 -9.81 -2.39
CA ALA A 349 -16.19 -10.74 -1.29
C ALA A 349 -15.27 -11.97 -1.36
N ASP A 350 -15.09 -12.54 -2.56
CA ASP A 350 -14.25 -13.71 -2.81
C ASP A 350 -12.76 -13.35 -2.72
N PHE A 351 -12.40 -12.25 -3.38
CA PHE A 351 -10.99 -11.86 -3.51
C PHE A 351 -10.37 -11.41 -2.19
N VAL A 352 -11.15 -10.86 -1.24
CA VAL A 352 -10.63 -10.34 0.03
C VAL A 352 -11.07 -11.25 1.19
N GLY A 353 -10.11 -11.94 1.77
CA GLY A 353 -10.27 -12.84 2.92
C GLY A 353 -9.48 -14.13 2.76
N ASN A 354 -8.84 -14.58 3.84
CA ASN A 354 -8.13 -15.85 3.91
C ASN A 354 -8.42 -16.52 5.28
N PRO A 355 -9.15 -17.64 5.28
CA PRO A 355 -9.74 -18.36 4.13
C PRO A 355 -10.80 -17.55 3.38
N SER A 356 -11.09 -17.96 2.10
CA SER A 356 -12.11 -17.32 1.28
C SER A 356 -13.50 -17.45 1.90
N ILE A 357 -14.38 -16.55 1.53
CA ILE A 357 -15.78 -16.54 1.92
C ILE A 357 -16.52 -17.81 1.41
N ASN A 358 -17.50 -18.30 2.17
CA ASN A 358 -18.42 -19.34 1.69
C ASN A 358 -19.54 -18.69 0.89
N PHE A 359 -19.70 -19.10 -0.36
CA PHE A 359 -20.88 -18.75 -1.14
C PHE A 359 -21.90 -19.89 -1.08
N VAL A 360 -23.14 -19.52 -0.79
CA VAL A 360 -24.27 -20.43 -0.72
C VAL A 360 -25.39 -19.86 -1.58
N GLU A 361 -25.77 -20.59 -2.63
CA GLU A 361 -26.93 -20.25 -3.44
C GLU A 361 -28.21 -20.46 -2.64
N ALA A 362 -29.12 -19.51 -2.77
CA ALA A 362 -30.40 -19.54 -2.08
C ALA A 362 -31.53 -19.04 -3.02
N LYS A 363 -32.72 -19.64 -2.87
CA LYS A 363 -33.95 -19.13 -3.49
C LYS A 363 -34.90 -18.63 -2.42
N GLY A 364 -35.58 -17.53 -2.71
CA GLY A 364 -36.50 -16.98 -1.74
C GLY A 364 -37.21 -15.71 -2.16
N ARG A 365 -37.95 -15.14 -1.21
CA ARG A 365 -38.70 -13.89 -1.42
C ARG A 365 -38.84 -13.13 -0.12
N GLN A 366 -39.09 -11.84 -0.23
CA GLN A 366 -39.31 -10.98 0.92
C GLN A 366 -40.72 -11.22 1.50
N GLU A 367 -40.78 -11.36 2.82
CA GLU A 367 -41.99 -11.48 3.59
C GLU A 367 -42.52 -10.10 4.04
N ALA A 368 -43.77 -10.07 4.53
CA ALA A 368 -44.43 -8.82 4.92
C ALA A 368 -43.76 -8.09 6.09
N ASP A 369 -42.98 -8.79 6.91
CA ASP A 369 -42.19 -8.22 8.03
C ASP A 369 -40.83 -7.63 7.59
N GLY A 370 -40.54 -7.70 6.27
CA GLY A 370 -39.27 -7.20 5.70
C GLY A 370 -38.12 -8.19 5.70
N SER A 371 -38.29 -9.37 6.33
CA SER A 371 -37.32 -10.46 6.26
C SER A 371 -37.36 -11.15 4.90
N VAL A 372 -36.29 -11.89 4.55
CA VAL A 372 -36.27 -12.70 3.31
C VAL A 372 -36.23 -14.18 3.70
N ALA A 373 -37.34 -14.88 3.39
CA ALA A 373 -37.40 -16.32 3.54
C ALA A 373 -36.59 -17.00 2.44
N LEU A 374 -35.64 -17.85 2.82
CA LEU A 374 -34.64 -18.46 1.94
C LEU A 374 -34.69 -19.99 2.06
N THR A 375 -34.47 -20.67 0.92
CA THR A 375 -34.16 -22.10 0.86
C THR A 375 -32.75 -22.26 0.28
N MET A 376 -31.87 -22.98 0.97
CA MET A 376 -30.45 -23.10 0.65
C MET A 376 -29.90 -24.48 1.03
N LEU A 377 -28.67 -24.83 0.60
CA LEU A 377 -27.98 -26.09 0.94
C LEU A 377 -28.89 -27.35 0.73
N GLY A 378 -29.56 -27.40 -0.38
CA GLY A 378 -30.61 -28.38 -0.65
C GLY A 378 -31.99 -27.87 -0.21
N ASP A 379 -32.51 -28.38 0.90
CA ASP A 379 -33.84 -28.02 1.38
C ASP A 379 -33.86 -27.26 2.73
N LEU A 380 -32.69 -26.78 3.19
CA LEU A 380 -32.59 -26.06 4.45
C LEU A 380 -33.29 -24.70 4.34
N LYS A 381 -34.27 -24.48 5.20
CA LYS A 381 -35.02 -23.22 5.27
C LYS A 381 -34.40 -22.29 6.29
N GLY A 382 -34.18 -21.04 5.93
CA GLY A 382 -33.68 -19.99 6.78
C GLY A 382 -34.36 -18.66 6.53
N CYS A 383 -34.19 -17.75 7.45
CA CYS A 383 -34.73 -16.40 7.39
C CYS A 383 -33.59 -15.39 7.50
N PHE A 384 -33.43 -14.57 6.45
CA PHE A 384 -32.44 -13.48 6.45
C PHE A 384 -33.11 -12.18 6.88
N LYS A 385 -32.56 -11.54 7.91
CA LYS A 385 -33.03 -10.25 8.41
C LYS A 385 -31.96 -9.17 8.20
N SER A 386 -32.25 -8.21 7.33
CA SER A 386 -31.37 -7.08 7.03
C SER A 386 -31.18 -6.18 8.25
N VAL A 387 -29.95 -5.72 8.51
CA VAL A 387 -29.62 -4.75 9.55
C VAL A 387 -30.09 -3.33 9.19
N GLU A 388 -29.99 -2.97 7.90
CA GLU A 388 -30.27 -1.61 7.43
C GLU A 388 -31.71 -1.44 6.90
N GLY A 389 -32.45 -2.54 6.83
CA GLY A 389 -33.74 -2.60 6.15
C GLY A 389 -33.55 -2.77 4.63
N LEU A 390 -34.15 -3.79 4.07
CA LEU A 390 -34.09 -4.12 2.64
C LEU A 390 -35.49 -4.10 2.05
N ASN A 391 -35.65 -3.46 0.89
CA ASN A 391 -36.80 -3.63 0.04
C ASN A 391 -36.34 -4.27 -1.29
N VAL A 392 -36.58 -5.56 -1.43
CA VAL A 392 -36.07 -6.39 -2.52
C VAL A 392 -36.58 -5.92 -3.88
N ASP A 393 -37.88 -5.61 -3.99
CA ASP A 393 -38.49 -5.16 -5.25
C ASP A 393 -37.94 -3.82 -5.71
N LYS A 394 -37.82 -2.87 -4.78
CA LYS A 394 -37.23 -1.56 -5.07
C LYS A 394 -35.76 -1.69 -5.48
N TRP A 395 -35.03 -2.60 -4.85
CA TRP A 395 -33.63 -2.84 -5.18
C TRP A 395 -33.47 -3.39 -6.60
N PHE A 396 -34.27 -4.41 -6.97
CA PHE A 396 -34.24 -4.96 -8.33
C PHE A 396 -34.69 -3.95 -9.39
N ALA A 397 -35.73 -3.17 -9.12
CA ALA A 397 -36.13 -2.09 -10.03
C ALA A 397 -35.01 -1.09 -10.27
N GLY A 398 -34.25 -0.72 -9.21
CA GLY A 398 -33.07 0.15 -9.32
C GLY A 398 -31.93 -0.47 -10.13
N ARG A 399 -31.64 -1.76 -9.92
CA ARG A 399 -30.65 -2.52 -10.69
C ARG A 399 -30.99 -2.54 -12.18
N ASP A 400 -32.22 -2.88 -12.51
CA ASP A 400 -32.67 -3.03 -13.91
C ASP A 400 -32.68 -1.66 -14.62
N ALA A 401 -33.04 -0.58 -13.91
CA ALA A 401 -32.98 0.78 -14.44
C ALA A 401 -31.53 1.21 -14.70
N ALA A 402 -30.61 0.89 -13.79
CA ALA A 402 -29.16 1.19 -13.95
C ALA A 402 -28.57 0.42 -15.15
N ALA A 403 -28.89 -0.87 -15.30
CA ALA A 403 -28.44 -1.68 -16.43
C ALA A 403 -28.97 -1.16 -17.77
N ALA A 404 -30.24 -0.70 -17.82
CA ALA A 404 -30.80 -0.09 -19.01
C ALA A 404 -30.10 1.22 -19.39
N ALA A 405 -29.82 2.08 -18.41
CA ALA A 405 -29.10 3.34 -18.62
C ALA A 405 -27.66 3.10 -19.12
N GLU A 406 -26.97 2.12 -18.57
CA GLU A 406 -25.62 1.73 -19.02
C GLU A 406 -25.61 1.20 -20.45
N ALA A 407 -26.58 0.35 -20.79
CA ALA A 407 -26.76 -0.17 -22.16
C ALA A 407 -27.04 0.95 -23.17
N GLU A 408 -27.81 1.98 -22.78
CA GLU A 408 -28.07 3.14 -23.62
C GLU A 408 -26.83 4.02 -23.78
N ALA A 409 -26.08 4.27 -22.70
CA ALA A 409 -24.82 5.01 -22.74
C ALA A 409 -23.78 4.32 -23.64
N LEU A 410 -23.67 2.99 -23.58
CA LEU A 410 -22.81 2.21 -24.48
C LEU A 410 -23.21 2.34 -25.95
N LYS A 411 -24.52 2.30 -26.26
CA LYS A 411 -25.03 2.51 -27.63
C LYS A 411 -24.70 3.92 -28.15
N GLU A 412 -24.80 4.93 -27.30
CA GLU A 412 -24.42 6.31 -27.67
C GLU A 412 -22.91 6.45 -27.86
N ALA A 413 -22.10 5.86 -26.97
CA ALA A 413 -20.64 5.83 -27.10
C ALA A 413 -20.19 5.14 -28.39
N ALA A 414 -20.87 4.05 -28.78
CA ALA A 414 -20.56 3.31 -30.01
C ALA A 414 -20.78 4.13 -31.31
N LYS A 415 -21.61 5.18 -31.26
CA LYS A 415 -21.83 6.09 -32.39
C LYS A 415 -20.72 7.13 -32.54
N GLN A 416 -19.88 7.31 -31.51
CA GLN A 416 -18.81 8.33 -31.54
C GLN A 416 -17.66 7.91 -32.44
N LYS A 417 -17.12 8.88 -33.20
CA LYS A 417 -15.95 8.67 -34.08
C LYS A 417 -14.72 8.28 -33.24
N GLY A 418 -14.19 7.09 -33.47
CA GLY A 418 -13.02 6.56 -32.74
C GLY A 418 -13.36 5.57 -31.62
N TYR A 419 -14.64 5.24 -31.44
CA TYR A 419 -15.03 4.15 -30.55
C TYR A 419 -14.35 2.83 -30.96
N VAL A 420 -13.86 2.10 -29.97
CA VAL A 420 -13.28 0.77 -30.16
C VAL A 420 -13.98 -0.16 -29.16
N GLU A 421 -14.61 -1.20 -29.70
CA GLU A 421 -15.28 -2.20 -28.85
C GLU A 421 -14.26 -2.91 -27.96
N LYS A 422 -14.59 -3.11 -26.68
CA LYS A 422 -13.73 -3.84 -25.75
C LYS A 422 -13.60 -5.31 -26.16
N GLY A 423 -12.35 -5.76 -26.32
CA GLY A 423 -12.02 -7.17 -26.55
C GLY A 423 -12.07 -8.01 -25.26
N ASN A 424 -11.72 -7.39 -24.13
CA ASN A 424 -11.89 -7.96 -22.79
C ASN A 424 -13.21 -7.43 -22.20
N LYS A 425 -14.32 -8.10 -22.50
CA LYS A 425 -15.63 -7.77 -21.91
C LYS A 425 -15.62 -8.11 -20.42
N ASP A 426 -16.30 -7.30 -19.61
CA ASP A 426 -16.58 -7.63 -18.22
C ASP A 426 -17.53 -8.84 -18.22
N GLU A 427 -16.97 -10.02 -17.99
CA GLU A 427 -17.77 -11.21 -17.74
C GLU A 427 -18.32 -11.13 -16.31
N THR A 428 -19.56 -11.60 -16.12
CA THR A 428 -20.12 -11.78 -14.78
C THR A 428 -19.15 -12.66 -13.98
N PHE A 429 -18.78 -12.21 -12.78
CA PHE A 429 -17.83 -12.93 -11.95
C PHE A 429 -18.41 -14.32 -11.61
N LYS A 430 -17.69 -15.37 -12.01
CA LYS A 430 -18.03 -16.76 -11.68
C LYS A 430 -17.43 -17.07 -10.31
N TYR A 431 -18.28 -17.26 -9.32
CA TYR A 431 -17.90 -17.69 -7.99
C TYR A 431 -17.97 -19.22 -7.90
N HIS A 432 -17.16 -19.79 -7.02
CA HIS A 432 -17.08 -21.22 -6.80
C HIS A 432 -17.90 -21.64 -5.58
N ILE A 433 -18.75 -22.65 -5.73
CA ILE A 433 -19.44 -23.32 -4.62
C ILE A 433 -18.72 -24.62 -4.34
N SER A 434 -18.09 -24.74 -3.16
CA SER A 434 -17.38 -25.95 -2.79
C SER A 434 -18.34 -27.11 -2.57
N LYS A 435 -18.19 -28.19 -3.34
CA LYS A 435 -18.94 -29.45 -3.21
C LYS A 435 -18.01 -30.63 -3.00
N VAL A 436 -18.56 -31.75 -2.49
CA VAL A 436 -17.79 -32.99 -2.26
C VAL A 436 -17.35 -33.63 -3.59
N ASN A 437 -18.23 -33.58 -4.60
CA ASN A 437 -17.94 -34.01 -5.96
C ASN A 437 -17.94 -32.76 -6.83
N ASP A 438 -16.74 -32.20 -7.07
CA ASP A 438 -16.56 -31.14 -8.07
C ASP A 438 -16.67 -31.80 -9.47
N GLU A 439 -17.87 -31.80 -10.05
CA GLU A 439 -18.02 -32.04 -11.49
C GLU A 439 -17.59 -30.76 -12.21
N ASP A 440 -16.87 -30.91 -13.34
CA ASP A 440 -16.44 -29.75 -14.15
C ASP A 440 -17.66 -28.90 -14.51
N ASP A 441 -17.78 -27.71 -13.91
CA ASP A 441 -18.85 -26.73 -14.16
C ASP A 441 -18.94 -26.29 -15.64
N ALA A 442 -17.94 -26.63 -16.45
CA ALA A 442 -17.86 -26.32 -17.88
C ALA A 442 -18.95 -27.06 -18.74
N LEU A 443 -19.62 -28.06 -18.19
CA LEU A 443 -20.63 -28.86 -18.90
C LEU A 443 -22.07 -28.60 -18.44
N GLN A 444 -22.30 -27.73 -17.47
CA GLN A 444 -23.62 -27.40 -16.98
C GLN A 444 -24.21 -26.21 -17.77
N GLU A 445 -25.45 -26.37 -18.26
CA GLU A 445 -26.21 -25.25 -18.83
C GLU A 445 -26.41 -24.18 -17.76
N GLU A 446 -26.07 -22.91 -18.07
CA GLU A 446 -26.29 -21.81 -17.15
C GLU A 446 -27.78 -21.68 -16.79
N PRO A 447 -28.15 -21.72 -15.51
CA PRO A 447 -29.53 -21.64 -15.09
C PRO A 447 -30.12 -20.26 -15.44
N VAL A 448 -31.40 -20.24 -15.82
CA VAL A 448 -32.11 -18.98 -16.02
C VAL A 448 -32.35 -18.31 -14.66
N LEU A 449 -31.65 -17.23 -14.41
CA LEU A 449 -31.69 -16.50 -13.13
C LEU A 449 -32.90 -15.56 -13.07
N THR A 450 -33.60 -15.60 -11.95
CA THR A 450 -34.76 -14.77 -11.62
C THR A 450 -34.46 -13.80 -10.46
N ASN A 451 -35.41 -12.95 -10.11
CA ASN A 451 -35.30 -12.08 -8.93
C ASN A 451 -35.54 -12.83 -7.58
N GLU A 452 -35.74 -14.15 -7.64
CA GLU A 452 -35.80 -15.01 -6.45
C GLU A 452 -34.47 -15.73 -6.18
N ASP A 453 -33.46 -15.55 -7.05
CA ASP A 453 -32.15 -16.19 -6.95
C ASP A 453 -31.14 -15.26 -6.26
N PHE A 454 -30.67 -15.68 -5.10
CA PHE A 454 -29.71 -14.97 -4.26
C PHE A 454 -28.43 -15.78 -4.04
N VAL A 455 -27.37 -15.10 -3.60
CA VAL A 455 -26.18 -15.73 -3.07
C VAL A 455 -25.92 -15.17 -1.67
N LEU A 456 -25.78 -16.06 -0.72
CA LEU A 456 -25.32 -15.70 0.62
C LEU A 456 -23.79 -15.77 0.68
N GLY A 457 -23.17 -14.75 1.24
CA GLY A 457 -21.75 -14.73 1.57
C GLY A 457 -21.57 -14.87 3.08
N ILE A 458 -20.91 -15.95 3.48
CA ILE A 458 -20.71 -16.29 4.90
C ILE A 458 -19.21 -16.37 5.15
N ARG A 459 -18.65 -15.43 5.93
CA ARG A 459 -17.25 -15.48 6.31
C ARG A 459 -16.98 -16.71 7.20
N PRO A 460 -15.80 -17.36 7.08
CA PRO A 460 -15.47 -18.57 7.85
C PRO A 460 -15.57 -18.41 9.37
N GLU A 461 -15.29 -17.23 9.90
CA GLU A 461 -15.40 -16.92 11.33
C GLU A 461 -16.83 -16.81 11.86
N PHE A 462 -17.84 -16.79 10.98
CA PHE A 462 -19.26 -16.78 11.38
C PHE A 462 -19.83 -18.18 11.57
N ILE A 463 -19.07 -19.22 11.23
CA ILE A 463 -19.45 -20.61 11.48
C ILE A 463 -19.02 -20.96 12.91
N GLU A 464 -20.00 -21.09 13.81
CA GLU A 464 -19.80 -21.34 15.22
C GLU A 464 -20.23 -22.78 15.57
N ILE A 465 -19.27 -23.61 15.94
CA ILE A 465 -19.53 -24.98 16.39
C ILE A 465 -20.19 -24.94 17.77
N ALA A 466 -21.39 -25.47 17.88
CA ALA A 466 -22.17 -25.50 19.11
C ALA A 466 -22.95 -26.82 19.22
N PRO A 467 -23.02 -27.45 20.40
CA PRO A 467 -23.73 -28.73 20.59
C PRO A 467 -25.22 -28.65 20.26
N ASP A 468 -25.81 -27.47 20.42
CA ASP A 468 -27.23 -27.14 20.16
C ASP A 468 -27.40 -26.40 18.83
N GLY A 469 -26.36 -26.38 17.97
CA GLY A 469 -26.40 -25.71 16.67
C GLY A 469 -27.57 -26.18 15.79
N ALA A 470 -28.11 -25.26 14.98
CA ALA A 470 -29.27 -25.53 14.14
C ALA A 470 -28.96 -26.42 12.92
N ILE A 471 -27.70 -26.40 12.45
CA ILE A 471 -27.27 -27.12 11.25
C ILE A 471 -26.40 -28.31 11.67
N GLU A 472 -26.71 -29.48 11.09
CA GLU A 472 -25.89 -30.69 11.26
C GLU A 472 -24.91 -30.83 10.08
N GLY A 473 -23.68 -31.22 10.40
CA GLY A 473 -22.63 -31.47 9.41
C GLY A 473 -21.62 -32.51 9.87
N GLU A 474 -20.71 -32.83 9.00
CA GLU A 474 -19.61 -33.77 9.26
C GLU A 474 -18.29 -33.09 8.92
N ILE A 475 -17.30 -33.22 9.80
CA ILE A 475 -15.94 -32.68 9.54
C ILE A 475 -15.33 -33.44 8.36
N TYR A 476 -15.20 -32.76 7.23
CA TYR A 476 -14.57 -33.28 6.01
C TYR A 476 -13.05 -33.10 6.01
N GLY A 477 -12.56 -32.05 6.67
CA GLY A 477 -11.14 -31.75 6.81
C GLY A 477 -10.87 -30.79 7.95
N ALA A 478 -9.70 -30.90 8.57
CA ALA A 478 -9.26 -29.99 9.63
C ALA A 478 -7.77 -29.68 9.49
N MET A 479 -7.40 -28.39 9.54
CA MET A 479 -6.04 -27.89 9.44
C MET A 479 -5.74 -26.99 10.64
N PRO A 480 -5.20 -27.52 11.74
CA PRO A 480 -4.82 -26.73 12.89
C PRO A 480 -3.52 -25.96 12.61
N THR A 481 -3.51 -24.65 12.90
CA THR A 481 -2.33 -23.77 12.77
C THR A 481 -1.71 -23.39 14.12
N GLY A 482 -2.27 -23.89 15.23
CA GLY A 482 -1.83 -23.66 16.60
C GLY A 482 -2.68 -22.61 17.33
N MET A 483 -3.02 -21.49 16.71
CA MET A 483 -3.92 -20.48 17.29
C MET A 483 -5.38 -20.68 16.88
N GLU A 484 -5.58 -21.29 15.74
CA GLU A 484 -6.87 -21.55 15.13
C GLU A 484 -6.85 -22.87 14.35
N SER A 485 -8.03 -23.41 14.08
CA SER A 485 -8.22 -24.54 13.18
C SER A 485 -9.13 -24.12 12.04
N THR A 486 -8.63 -24.21 10.81
CA THR A 486 -9.49 -24.11 9.63
C THR A 486 -10.13 -25.48 9.39
N ILE A 487 -11.46 -25.52 9.38
CA ILE A 487 -12.23 -26.75 9.20
C ILE A 487 -13.06 -26.67 7.92
N LYS A 488 -13.25 -27.80 7.24
CA LYS A 488 -14.25 -27.98 6.19
C LYS A 488 -15.36 -28.86 6.74
N ILE A 489 -16.59 -28.38 6.69
CA ILE A 489 -17.79 -29.06 7.18
C ILE A 489 -18.63 -29.45 5.97
N ARG A 490 -18.93 -30.72 5.85
CA ARG A 490 -19.85 -31.26 4.86
C ARG A 490 -21.30 -31.13 5.34
N VAL A 491 -22.15 -30.49 4.51
CA VAL A 491 -23.60 -30.39 4.70
C VAL A 491 -24.26 -30.88 3.42
N GLY A 492 -24.79 -32.10 3.43
CA GLY A 492 -25.26 -32.75 2.22
C GLY A 492 -24.12 -32.93 1.19
N GLU A 493 -24.26 -32.31 0.02
CA GLU A 493 -23.23 -32.28 -1.03
C GLU A 493 -22.28 -31.07 -0.90
N PHE A 494 -22.59 -30.07 -0.07
CA PHE A 494 -21.86 -28.82 0.04
C PHE A 494 -20.74 -28.89 1.10
N LEU A 495 -19.68 -28.11 0.88
CA LEU A 495 -18.56 -27.95 1.81
C LEU A 495 -18.49 -26.49 2.28
N LEU A 496 -18.60 -26.29 3.59
CA LEU A 496 -18.45 -24.98 4.21
C LEU A 496 -17.11 -24.91 4.95
N THR A 497 -16.40 -23.81 4.78
CA THR A 497 -15.14 -23.53 5.49
C THR A 497 -15.43 -22.72 6.75
N GLY A 498 -15.02 -23.21 7.91
CA GLY A 498 -15.09 -22.51 9.20
C GLY A 498 -13.71 -22.27 9.79
N VAL A 499 -13.58 -21.22 10.62
CA VAL A 499 -12.38 -20.94 11.42
C VAL A 499 -12.77 -20.96 12.89
N VAL A 500 -12.16 -21.88 13.65
CA VAL A 500 -12.39 -22.05 15.07
C VAL A 500 -11.13 -21.64 15.82
N PHE A 501 -11.25 -20.63 16.68
CA PHE A 501 -10.13 -20.15 17.49
C PHE A 501 -9.92 -21.04 18.72
N GLY A 502 -8.66 -21.25 19.07
CA GLY A 502 -8.26 -22.06 20.22
C GLY A 502 -7.63 -23.40 19.82
N SER A 503 -7.44 -24.27 20.83
CA SER A 503 -6.73 -25.56 20.69
C SER A 503 -7.68 -26.73 20.42
N THR A 504 -8.90 -26.51 19.96
CA THR A 504 -9.87 -27.55 19.65
C THR A 504 -9.38 -28.38 18.46
N LEU A 505 -9.27 -29.69 18.64
CA LEU A 505 -8.92 -30.63 17.59
C LEU A 505 -10.19 -31.30 17.08
N PHE A 506 -10.35 -31.32 15.76
CA PHE A 506 -11.46 -32.00 15.10
C PHE A 506 -10.98 -33.26 14.40
N THR A 507 -11.80 -34.30 14.45
CA THR A 507 -11.51 -35.56 13.75
C THR A 507 -12.32 -35.63 12.46
N ILE A 508 -11.67 -36.04 11.36
CA ILE A 508 -12.36 -36.25 10.07
C ILE A 508 -13.43 -37.33 10.25
N GLY A 509 -14.64 -37.08 9.77
CA GLY A 509 -15.81 -37.93 9.94
C GLY A 509 -16.61 -37.65 11.21
N GLU A 510 -16.14 -36.74 12.09
CA GLU A 510 -16.85 -36.34 13.29
C GLU A 510 -18.14 -35.55 12.92
N LYS A 511 -19.25 -35.95 13.51
CA LYS A 511 -20.52 -35.20 13.38
C LYS A 511 -20.52 -34.00 14.30
N VAL A 512 -20.80 -32.86 13.75
CA VAL A 512 -20.85 -31.59 14.46
C VAL A 512 -22.19 -30.88 14.21
N ARG A 513 -22.56 -30.05 15.17
CA ARG A 513 -23.63 -29.07 14.96
C ARG A 513 -23.06 -27.67 15.02
N PHE A 514 -23.60 -26.77 14.21
CA PHE A 514 -23.11 -25.40 14.16
C PHE A 514 -24.23 -24.41 13.86
N ASN A 515 -23.97 -23.15 14.17
CA ASN A 515 -24.78 -22.00 13.79
C ASN A 515 -23.99 -21.10 12.84
N ILE A 516 -24.72 -20.28 12.09
CA ILE A 516 -24.16 -19.13 11.37
C ILE A 516 -24.46 -17.92 12.25
N SER A 517 -23.43 -17.43 12.94
CA SER A 517 -23.55 -16.37 13.95
C SER A 517 -23.32 -14.98 13.36
N GLY A 518 -23.83 -13.95 14.06
CA GLY A 518 -23.59 -12.55 13.72
C GLY A 518 -24.60 -11.92 12.77
N ASP A 519 -24.37 -10.63 12.50
CA ASP A 519 -25.26 -9.75 11.72
C ASP A 519 -24.60 -9.25 10.41
N LYS A 520 -23.53 -9.93 9.98
CA LYS A 520 -22.71 -9.55 8.80
C LYS A 520 -22.73 -10.61 7.72
N VAL A 521 -23.72 -11.50 7.71
CA VAL A 521 -23.98 -12.36 6.57
C VAL A 521 -24.39 -11.46 5.41
N MET A 522 -23.82 -11.69 4.25
CA MET A 522 -24.00 -10.87 3.05
C MET A 522 -25.06 -11.50 2.17
N LEU A 523 -26.00 -10.69 1.69
CA LEU A 523 -26.98 -11.09 0.68
C LEU A 523 -26.62 -10.42 -0.65
N PHE A 524 -26.34 -11.23 -1.67
CA PHE A 524 -26.05 -10.76 -3.02
C PHE A 524 -27.19 -11.10 -3.99
N ASP A 525 -27.40 -10.22 -4.94
CA ASP A 525 -28.16 -10.52 -6.15
C ASP A 525 -27.35 -11.48 -7.03
N ARG A 526 -27.89 -12.64 -7.31
CA ARG A 526 -27.18 -13.64 -8.12
C ARG A 526 -26.96 -13.19 -9.56
N LYS A 527 -27.93 -12.46 -10.16
CA LYS A 527 -27.85 -12.00 -11.54
C LYS A 527 -26.85 -10.88 -11.77
N GLY A 528 -26.81 -9.90 -10.85
CA GLY A 528 -25.91 -8.73 -10.97
C GLY A 528 -24.64 -8.82 -10.15
N GLY A 529 -24.54 -9.83 -9.29
CA GLY A 529 -23.39 -10.04 -8.41
C GLY A 529 -23.16 -8.95 -7.35
N LYS A 530 -24.09 -8.01 -7.17
CA LYS A 530 -23.94 -6.89 -6.24
C LYS A 530 -24.46 -7.24 -4.85
N CYS A 531 -23.79 -6.73 -3.81
CA CYS A 531 -24.22 -6.86 -2.43
C CYS A 531 -25.48 -6.01 -2.19
N MET A 532 -26.56 -6.65 -1.76
CA MET A 532 -27.83 -6.00 -1.48
C MET A 532 -27.90 -5.48 -0.04
N SER A 533 -27.46 -6.29 0.91
CA SER A 533 -27.51 -5.97 2.34
C SER A 533 -26.63 -6.89 3.17
N LEU A 534 -26.32 -6.44 4.39
CA LEU A 534 -25.80 -7.25 5.48
C LEU A 534 -26.94 -7.60 6.42
N GLY A 535 -26.87 -8.77 7.06
CA GLY A 535 -27.91 -9.20 7.97
C GLY A 535 -27.55 -10.43 8.79
N SER A 536 -28.48 -10.85 9.62
CA SER A 536 -28.43 -12.11 10.36
C SER A 536 -29.21 -13.20 9.64
N LEU A 537 -28.76 -14.44 9.79
CA LEU A 537 -29.40 -15.62 9.25
C LEU A 537 -29.85 -16.49 10.42
N SER A 538 -31.11 -16.87 10.45
CA SER A 538 -31.71 -17.76 11.43
C SER A 538 -32.38 -18.97 10.77
N PHE A 539 -32.45 -20.12 11.48
CA PHE A 539 -33.00 -21.39 10.98
C PHE A 539 -34.12 -21.90 11.84
#